data_80eea69ed5328ede128a3604defc22f5
#
_entry.id   80eea69ed5328ede128a3604defc22f5
#
_cell.length_a   1.000
_cell.length_b   1.000
_cell.length_c   1.000
_cell.angle_alpha   90.00
_cell.angle_beta   90.00
_cell.angle_gamma   90.00
#
_symmetry.space_group_name_H-M   'P 1'
#
loop_
_entity.id
_entity.type
_entity.pdbx_description
1 polymer ?
#
loop_
_entity_poly.entity_id
_entity_poly.type
_entity_poly.pdbx_seq_one_letter_code
_entity_poly.pdbx_strand_id
1 'polypeptide(L)'
;AISDKRLQILKDEVVSVTEDLERLTVHLKSGAAISGEKMVNCLGYDAWREDCLLSRLIENEVAAAGPLGLGIQSDFPNFNVKMIHGGGYSNLFAIGPILLGERFETTAIPELKEQAYQIAIELISKVD
;
A
#
# COMPACT_ATOMS: atom_id res chain seq x y z
N ALA A 1 20.48 -3.89 -21.00
CA ALA A 1 20.33 -5.03 -20.09
C ALA A 1 19.22 -5.98 -20.56
N ILE A 2 18.04 -5.45 -20.95
CA ILE A 2 16.94 -6.29 -21.48
C ILE A 2 17.33 -6.86 -22.87
N SER A 3 17.88 -6.02 -23.73
CA SER A 3 18.35 -6.43 -25.07
C SER A 3 19.44 -7.49 -25.03
N ASP A 4 20.26 -7.51 -23.98
CA ASP A 4 21.37 -8.45 -23.82
C ASP A 4 20.96 -9.75 -23.11
N LYS A 5 19.67 -9.96 -22.88
CA LYS A 5 19.12 -11.10 -22.11
C LYS A 5 19.64 -11.20 -20.66
N ARG A 6 20.22 -10.13 -20.12
CA ARG A 6 20.66 -10.07 -18.71
C ARG A 6 19.53 -9.73 -17.74
N LEU A 7 18.38 -9.28 -18.26
CA LEU A 7 17.16 -8.99 -17.51
C LEU A 7 15.96 -9.57 -18.27
N GLN A 8 15.16 -10.34 -17.58
CA GLN A 8 13.87 -10.82 -18.06
C GLN A 8 12.75 -10.26 -17.19
N ILE A 9 11.72 -9.70 -17.80
CA ILE A 9 10.52 -9.24 -17.14
C ILE A 9 9.40 -10.23 -17.46
N LEU A 10 8.79 -10.79 -16.43
CA LEU A 10 7.67 -11.72 -16.55
C LEU A 10 6.43 -11.06 -15.97
N LYS A 11 5.32 -11.13 -16.68
CA LYS A 11 4.01 -10.70 -16.19
C LYS A 11 3.27 -11.93 -15.68
N ASP A 12 3.48 -12.26 -14.41
CA ASP A 12 2.88 -13.43 -13.77
C ASP A 12 2.74 -13.18 -12.26
N GLU A 13 2.03 -14.07 -11.59
CA GLU A 13 1.80 -14.02 -10.15
C GLU A 13 2.60 -15.13 -9.46
N VAL A 14 3.31 -14.79 -8.40
CA VAL A 14 4.04 -15.76 -7.58
C VAL A 14 3.04 -16.47 -6.67
N VAL A 15 2.97 -17.80 -6.78
CA VAL A 15 2.09 -18.63 -5.96
C VAL A 15 2.80 -19.16 -4.71
N SER A 16 4.04 -19.61 -4.88
CA SER A 16 4.84 -20.14 -3.78
C SER A 16 6.33 -20.06 -4.10
N VAL A 17 7.14 -20.14 -3.06
CA VAL A 17 8.60 -20.25 -3.16
C VAL A 17 9.02 -21.48 -2.38
N THR A 18 9.84 -22.31 -2.99
CA THR A 18 10.46 -23.47 -2.33
C THR A 18 11.97 -23.31 -2.32
N GLU A 19 12.60 -23.75 -1.24
CA GLU A 19 14.06 -23.73 -1.08
C GLU A 19 14.59 -25.16 -1.01
N ASP A 20 15.65 -25.44 -1.75
CA ASP A 20 16.38 -26.70 -1.70
C ASP A 20 17.88 -26.38 -1.67
N LEU A 21 18.54 -26.84 -0.61
CA LEU A 21 19.97 -26.76 -0.24
C LEU A 21 20.74 -25.50 -0.70
N GLU A 22 20.68 -25.10 -1.97
CA GLU A 22 21.40 -23.95 -2.51
C GLU A 22 20.58 -23.17 -3.56
N ARG A 23 19.33 -23.57 -3.80
CA ARG A 23 18.49 -22.96 -4.83
C ARG A 23 17.09 -22.63 -4.33
N LEU A 24 16.62 -21.48 -4.77
CA LEU A 24 15.24 -21.06 -4.60
C LEU A 24 14.47 -21.31 -5.90
N THR A 25 13.28 -21.89 -5.80
CA THR A 25 12.39 -22.06 -6.94
C THR A 25 11.09 -21.30 -6.68
N VAL A 26 10.80 -20.35 -7.57
CA VAL A 26 9.58 -19.54 -7.56
C VAL A 26 8.57 -20.20 -8.50
N HIS A 27 7.41 -20.60 -7.97
CA HIS A 27 6.31 -21.17 -8.72
C HIS A 27 5.33 -20.08 -9.11
N LEU A 28 4.99 -20.02 -10.39
CA LEU A 28 4.12 -19.02 -10.96
C LEU A 28 2.73 -19.56 -11.23
N LYS A 29 1.73 -18.68 -11.25
CA LYS A 29 0.33 -19.01 -11.49
C LYS A 29 0.10 -19.66 -12.87
N SER A 30 0.90 -19.31 -13.86
CA SER A 30 0.89 -19.97 -15.18
C SER A 30 1.32 -21.42 -15.16
N GLY A 31 1.85 -21.93 -14.04
CA GLY A 31 2.47 -23.25 -13.92
C GLY A 31 3.96 -23.28 -14.24
N ALA A 32 4.54 -22.14 -14.65
CA ALA A 32 5.98 -22.04 -14.84
C ALA A 32 6.72 -22.00 -13.49
N ALA A 33 7.98 -22.45 -13.49
CA ALA A 33 8.87 -22.38 -12.34
C ALA A 33 10.20 -21.72 -12.75
N ILE A 34 10.71 -20.85 -11.89
CA ILE A 34 11.97 -20.12 -12.09
C ILE A 34 12.88 -20.45 -10.93
N SER A 35 14.07 -20.95 -11.23
CA SER A 35 15.06 -21.26 -10.21
C SER A 35 16.19 -20.22 -10.21
N GLY A 36 16.62 -19.83 -9.02
CA GLY A 36 17.70 -18.88 -8.80
C GLY A 36 18.48 -19.18 -7.53
N GLU A 37 19.62 -18.56 -7.39
CA GLU A 37 20.47 -18.66 -6.19
C GLU A 37 20.04 -17.63 -5.12
N LYS A 38 19.43 -16.53 -5.56
CA LYS A 38 18.99 -15.44 -4.69
C LYS A 38 17.66 -14.88 -5.16
N MET A 39 16.83 -14.51 -4.21
CA MET A 39 15.58 -13.77 -4.45
C MET A 39 15.59 -12.49 -3.63
N VAL A 40 15.17 -11.40 -4.25
CA VAL A 40 14.95 -10.12 -3.57
C VAL A 40 13.45 -9.81 -3.64
N ASN A 41 12.78 -9.80 -2.50
CA ASN A 41 11.38 -9.41 -2.41
C ASN A 41 11.27 -7.88 -2.37
N CYS A 42 10.71 -7.30 -3.43
CA CYS A 42 10.46 -5.87 -3.56
C CYS A 42 8.96 -5.52 -3.57
N LEU A 43 8.10 -6.43 -3.10
CA LEU A 43 6.64 -6.24 -3.11
C LEU A 43 6.15 -5.23 -2.06
N GLY A 44 7.03 -4.75 -1.18
CA GLY A 44 6.66 -3.86 -0.10
C GLY A 44 6.03 -4.61 1.08
N TYR A 45 5.35 -3.87 1.93
CA TYR A 45 4.75 -4.37 3.16
C TYR A 45 3.24 -4.55 2.99
N ASP A 46 2.76 -5.77 3.13
CA ASP A 46 1.34 -6.14 2.89
C ASP A 46 0.52 -6.26 4.21
N ALA A 47 1.06 -5.77 5.33
CA ALA A 47 0.44 -5.94 6.64
C ALA A 47 -0.94 -5.29 6.80
N TRP A 48 -1.30 -4.32 5.94
CA TRP A 48 -2.61 -3.69 6.01
C TRP A 48 -3.76 -4.66 5.65
N ARG A 49 -3.51 -5.71 4.87
CA ARG A 49 -4.50 -6.76 4.56
C ARG A 49 -4.82 -7.64 5.76
N GLU A 50 -3.86 -7.75 6.69
CA GLU A 50 -4.01 -8.48 7.95
C GLU A 50 -4.49 -7.58 9.09
N ASP A 51 -4.51 -6.25 8.87
CA ASP A 51 -4.99 -5.28 9.86
C ASP A 51 -6.52 -5.35 9.98
N CYS A 52 -6.96 -5.94 11.07
CA CYS A 52 -8.39 -6.08 11.34
C CYS A 52 -9.09 -4.73 11.60
N LEU A 53 -8.39 -3.67 11.98
CA LEU A 53 -8.99 -2.34 12.11
C LEU A 53 -9.33 -1.77 10.73
N LEU A 54 -8.37 -1.80 9.81
CA LEU A 54 -8.55 -1.24 8.47
C LEU A 54 -9.61 -1.99 7.68
N SER A 55 -9.58 -3.32 7.72
CA SER A 55 -10.60 -4.16 7.11
C SER A 55 -12.00 -3.82 7.64
N ARG A 56 -12.14 -3.66 8.96
CA ARG A 56 -13.42 -3.26 9.59
C ARG A 56 -13.89 -1.87 9.20
N LEU A 57 -12.98 -0.91 9.03
CA LEU A 57 -13.34 0.44 8.58
C LEU A 57 -13.92 0.40 7.16
N ILE A 58 -13.35 -0.44 6.28
CA ILE A 58 -13.84 -0.61 4.90
C ILE A 58 -15.14 -1.42 4.88
N GLU A 59 -15.21 -2.55 5.60
CA GLU A 59 -16.40 -3.40 5.67
C GLU A 59 -17.62 -2.69 6.26
N ASN A 60 -17.40 -1.79 7.22
CA ASN A 60 -18.47 -0.98 7.82
C ASN A 60 -18.71 0.34 7.06
N GLU A 61 -18.16 0.49 5.86
CA GLU A 61 -18.34 1.65 5.00
C GLU A 61 -17.86 2.99 5.59
N VAL A 62 -17.09 2.93 6.67
CA VAL A 62 -16.49 4.10 7.33
C VAL A 62 -15.39 4.71 6.47
N ALA A 63 -14.65 3.88 5.73
CA ALA A 63 -13.59 4.33 4.84
C ALA A 63 -13.73 3.73 3.45
N ALA A 64 -13.51 4.53 2.42
CA ALA A 64 -13.39 4.04 1.06
C ALA A 64 -12.03 3.37 0.86
N ALA A 65 -12.01 2.17 0.28
CA ALA A 65 -10.77 1.49 -0.08
C ALA A 65 -9.95 2.33 -1.07
N GLY A 66 -8.65 2.34 -0.87
CA GLY A 66 -7.72 3.03 -1.77
C GLY A 66 -7.67 2.41 -3.17
N PRO A 67 -7.17 3.14 -4.17
CA PRO A 67 -6.92 2.59 -5.50
C PRO A 67 -6.08 1.32 -5.42
N LEU A 68 -6.31 0.41 -6.38
CA LEU A 68 -5.64 -0.91 -6.43
C LEU A 68 -5.88 -1.79 -5.20
N GLY A 69 -6.87 -1.45 -4.38
CA GLY A 69 -7.12 -2.14 -3.12
C GLY A 69 -6.01 -1.94 -2.09
N LEU A 70 -5.27 -0.85 -2.13
CA LEU A 70 -4.20 -0.52 -1.20
C LEU A 70 -4.63 0.64 -0.29
N GLY A 71 -4.69 0.37 1.02
CA GLY A 71 -5.04 1.37 2.02
C GLY A 71 -6.44 1.95 1.88
N ILE A 72 -6.62 3.20 2.27
CA ILE A 72 -7.89 3.94 2.20
C ILE A 72 -7.73 5.25 1.45
N GLN A 73 -8.86 5.83 1.06
CA GLN A 73 -8.91 7.14 0.41
C GLN A 73 -8.99 8.29 1.41
N SER A 74 -8.37 9.41 1.05
CA SER A 74 -8.44 10.66 1.80
C SER A 74 -8.64 11.87 0.89
N ASP A 75 -9.12 12.97 1.43
CA ASP A 75 -9.15 14.26 0.75
C ASP A 75 -7.80 14.97 0.86
N PHE A 76 -7.32 15.49 -0.24
CA PHE A 76 -6.15 16.34 -0.27
C PHE A 76 -6.58 17.82 -0.37
N PRO A 77 -5.95 18.74 0.37
CA PRO A 77 -4.77 18.57 1.24
C PRO A 77 -5.06 18.21 2.70
N ASN A 78 -6.31 18.06 3.09
CA ASN A 78 -6.73 18.00 4.50
C ASN A 78 -6.59 16.62 5.11
N PHE A 79 -6.42 15.57 4.30
CA PHE A 79 -6.26 14.18 4.76
C PHE A 79 -7.46 13.59 5.51
N ASN A 80 -8.65 14.16 5.35
CA ASN A 80 -9.88 13.57 5.87
C ASN A 80 -10.18 12.25 5.17
N VAL A 81 -10.56 11.23 5.93
CA VAL A 81 -10.94 9.93 5.38
C VAL A 81 -12.22 10.05 4.56
N LYS A 82 -12.21 9.54 3.33
CA LYS A 82 -13.39 9.48 2.46
C LYS A 82 -14.27 8.28 2.79
N MET A 83 -15.57 8.48 2.74
CA MET A 83 -16.56 7.41 2.84
C MET A 83 -16.82 6.79 1.45
N ILE A 84 -17.31 5.53 1.43
CA ILE A 84 -17.64 4.81 0.18
C ILE A 84 -18.70 5.55 -0.64
N HIS A 85 -19.70 6.11 0.02
CA HIS A 85 -20.82 6.79 -0.65
C HIS A 85 -20.58 8.27 -0.95
N GLY A 86 -19.34 8.72 -0.86
CA GLY A 86 -18.97 10.12 -1.00
C GLY A 86 -19.07 10.90 0.32
N GLY A 87 -18.48 12.08 0.35
CA GLY A 87 -18.26 12.84 1.57
C GLY A 87 -17.06 12.33 2.36
N GLY A 88 -16.79 12.95 3.49
CA GLY A 88 -15.69 12.62 4.39
C GLY A 88 -16.04 13.01 5.82
N TYR A 89 -15.30 12.45 6.74
CA TYR A 89 -15.41 12.86 8.14
C TYR A 89 -14.65 14.15 8.38
N SER A 90 -15.26 15.07 9.09
CA SER A 90 -14.57 16.32 9.46
C SER A 90 -13.52 16.14 10.57
N ASN A 91 -13.52 14.99 11.23
CA ASN A 91 -12.73 14.68 12.42
C ASN A 91 -11.97 13.35 12.35
N LEU A 92 -12.00 12.67 11.20
CA LEU A 92 -11.23 11.44 10.95
C LEU A 92 -10.19 11.70 9.87
N PHE A 93 -8.93 11.52 10.21
CA PHE A 93 -7.80 11.79 9.34
C PHE A 93 -6.97 10.53 9.14
N ALA A 94 -6.33 10.42 7.98
CA ALA A 94 -5.40 9.33 7.67
C ALA A 94 -4.02 9.89 7.34
N ILE A 95 -2.97 9.23 7.81
CA ILE A 95 -1.57 9.61 7.59
C ILE A 95 -0.71 8.36 7.40
N GLY A 96 0.29 8.47 6.56
CA GLY A 96 1.32 7.46 6.41
C GLY A 96 0.94 6.29 5.49
N PRO A 97 1.46 5.08 5.74
CA PRO A 97 1.34 3.93 4.85
C PRO A 97 -0.09 3.53 4.49
N ILE A 98 -1.05 3.89 5.33
CA ILE A 98 -2.48 3.65 5.08
C ILE A 98 -3.00 4.35 3.81
N LEU A 99 -2.27 5.35 3.30
CA LEU A 99 -2.58 6.10 2.08
C LEU A 99 -1.82 5.61 0.84
N LEU A 100 -1.15 4.46 0.91
CA LEU A 100 -0.25 3.97 -0.14
C LEU A 100 -0.94 3.83 -1.51
N GLY A 101 -2.22 3.49 -1.55
CA GLY A 101 -2.98 3.39 -2.79
C GLY A 101 -3.23 4.72 -3.49
N GLU A 102 -3.32 5.82 -2.74
CA GLU A 102 -3.54 7.18 -3.25
C GLU A 102 -2.24 7.96 -3.45
N ARG A 103 -1.22 7.66 -2.63
CA ARG A 103 0.04 8.40 -2.58
C ARG A 103 1.22 7.46 -2.60
N PHE A 104 2.14 7.71 -3.50
CA PHE A 104 3.31 6.86 -3.68
C PHE A 104 4.33 7.02 -2.54
N GLU A 105 4.51 8.23 -2.03
CA GLU A 105 5.45 8.54 -0.95
C GLU A 105 4.69 8.88 0.32
N THR A 106 4.46 7.87 1.16
CA THR A 106 3.70 8.01 2.41
C THR A 106 4.42 7.43 3.62
N THR A 107 5.65 6.95 3.45
CA THR A 107 6.37 6.18 4.47
C THR A 107 7.63 6.88 4.99
N ALA A 108 8.20 7.81 4.23
CA ALA A 108 9.40 8.50 4.65
C ALA A 108 9.08 9.61 5.67
N ILE A 109 10.03 9.90 6.56
CA ILE A 109 9.86 10.87 7.65
C ILE A 109 9.50 12.28 7.15
N PRO A 110 10.11 12.81 6.08
CA PRO A 110 9.75 14.13 5.56
C PRO A 110 8.28 14.22 5.13
N GLU A 111 7.78 13.21 4.44
CA GLU A 111 6.39 13.13 3.96
C GLU A 111 5.41 13.00 5.12
N LEU A 112 5.73 12.17 6.13
CA LEU A 112 4.92 12.03 7.34
C LEU A 112 4.84 13.34 8.13
N LYS A 113 5.96 14.07 8.22
CA LYS A 113 6.01 15.38 8.86
C LYS A 113 5.11 16.38 8.15
N GLU A 114 5.16 16.43 6.81
CA GLU A 114 4.33 17.34 6.03
C GLU A 114 2.85 17.00 6.18
N GLN A 115 2.47 15.72 6.09
CA GLN A 115 1.09 15.27 6.32
C GLN A 115 0.60 15.65 7.71
N ALA A 116 1.41 15.41 8.74
CA ALA A 116 1.07 15.77 10.12
C ALA A 116 0.90 17.29 10.29
N TYR A 117 1.73 18.08 9.63
CA TYR A 117 1.65 19.54 9.67
C TYR A 117 0.34 20.06 9.04
N GLN A 118 -0.04 19.53 7.88
CA GLN A 118 -1.28 19.90 7.21
C GLN A 118 -2.52 19.53 8.06
N ILE A 119 -2.53 18.35 8.67
CA ILE A 119 -3.60 17.94 9.58
C ILE A 119 -3.65 18.87 10.81
N ALA A 120 -2.52 19.24 11.37
CA ALA A 120 -2.47 20.14 12.51
C ALA A 120 -3.08 21.53 12.19
N ILE A 121 -2.77 22.08 11.01
CA ILE A 121 -3.39 23.33 10.55
C ILE A 121 -4.90 23.19 10.43
N GLU A 122 -5.37 22.11 9.83
CA GLU A 122 -6.81 21.84 9.66
C GLU A 122 -7.52 21.72 11.01
N LEU A 123 -6.90 21.04 11.97
CA LEU A 123 -7.45 20.88 13.32
C LEU A 123 -7.53 22.22 14.07
N ILE A 124 -6.49 23.05 13.98
CA ILE A 124 -6.45 24.35 14.64
C ILE A 124 -7.52 25.27 14.06
N SER A 125 -7.71 25.27 12.74
CA SER A 125 -8.72 26.10 12.08
C SER A 125 -10.17 25.77 12.45
N LYS A 126 -10.41 24.63 13.07
CA LYS A 126 -11.75 24.17 13.50
C LYS A 126 -12.02 24.42 14.98
N VAL A 127 -11.06 24.92 15.73
CA VAL A 127 -11.19 25.19 17.18
C VAL A 127 -11.67 26.62 17.45
N ASP A 128 -11.59 27.51 16.46
CA ASP A 128 -12.13 28.88 16.51
C ASP A 128 -13.60 28.90 16.02
#